data_4c8078a096e725d82b67a6d943a3508d
#
_entry.id   4c8078a096e725d82b67a6d943a3508d
#
_cell.length_a   1.000
_cell.length_b   1.000
_cell.length_c   1.000
_cell.angle_alpha   90.00
_cell.angle_beta   90.00
_cell.angle_gamma   90.00
#
_symmetry.space_group_name_H-M   'P 1'
#
loop_
_entity.id
_entity.type
_entity.pdbx_description
1 polymer ?
#
loop_
_entity_poly.entity_id
_entity_poly.type
_entity_poly.pdbx_seq_one_letter_code
_entity_poly.pdbx_strand_id
1 'polypeptide(L)'
;MKTYDLIIVGAGIAGKATSLRLAQLGLKILHIAPSFDTGFVGNDSQVWDSRIYALSASTKQLLEKIHVWDALDSERIQVVSDMRIYGDSGVAGDELHFSAYSATVPQLAWIVESGHIEKTLDQACKFQGLIQRVTDKFVDFKSDNESV
;
A
#
# COMPACT_ATOMS: atom_id res chain seq x y z
N MET A 1 -17.98 -27.34 1.68
CA MET A 1 -16.84 -26.72 0.99
C MET A 1 -16.90 -25.23 1.26
N LYS A 2 -15.78 -24.58 1.59
CA LYS A 2 -15.78 -23.11 1.72
C LYS A 2 -15.66 -22.51 0.33
N THR A 3 -16.50 -21.56 -0.01
CA THR A 3 -16.48 -20.83 -1.27
C THR A 3 -16.01 -19.40 -1.03
N TYR A 4 -15.24 -18.88 -1.95
CA TYR A 4 -14.73 -17.51 -1.97
C TYR A 4 -15.11 -16.86 -3.29
N ASP A 5 -15.27 -15.55 -3.27
CA ASP A 5 -15.55 -14.78 -4.48
C ASP A 5 -14.26 -14.48 -5.25
N LEU A 6 -13.14 -14.39 -4.54
CA LEU A 6 -11.83 -14.08 -5.10
C LEU A 6 -10.70 -14.75 -4.33
N ILE A 7 -9.65 -15.12 -5.07
CA ILE A 7 -8.36 -15.54 -4.52
C ILE A 7 -7.33 -14.47 -4.84
N ILE A 8 -6.60 -14.04 -3.82
CA ILE A 8 -5.49 -13.07 -3.95
C ILE A 8 -4.21 -13.76 -3.52
N VAL A 9 -3.20 -13.70 -4.38
CA VAL A 9 -1.89 -14.30 -4.14
C VAL A 9 -0.85 -13.21 -3.96
N GLY A 10 -0.17 -13.23 -2.81
CA GLY A 10 0.88 -12.28 -2.46
C GLY A 10 0.47 -11.26 -1.41
N ALA A 11 1.26 -11.11 -0.35
CA ALA A 11 0.99 -10.26 0.83
C ALA A 11 1.72 -8.91 0.83
N GLY A 12 2.13 -8.41 -0.32
CA GLY A 12 2.63 -7.04 -0.44
C GLY A 12 1.53 -5.98 -0.31
N ILE A 13 1.89 -4.71 -0.37
CA ILE A 13 0.96 -3.56 -0.24
C ILE A 13 -0.25 -3.70 -1.17
N ALA A 14 -0.02 -4.02 -2.46
CA ALA A 14 -1.08 -4.17 -3.44
C ALA A 14 -2.05 -5.29 -3.08
N GLY A 15 -1.55 -6.49 -2.72
CA GLY A 15 -2.38 -7.63 -2.34
C GLY A 15 -3.23 -7.34 -1.10
N LYS A 16 -2.62 -6.76 -0.07
CA LYS A 16 -3.31 -6.38 1.17
C LYS A 16 -4.37 -5.30 0.91
N ALA A 17 -4.03 -4.23 0.18
CA ALA A 17 -4.97 -3.15 -0.13
C ALA A 17 -6.16 -3.64 -0.98
N THR A 18 -5.90 -4.49 -1.97
CA THR A 18 -6.94 -5.10 -2.81
C THR A 18 -7.85 -6.01 -1.98
N SER A 19 -7.27 -6.89 -1.16
CA SER A 19 -8.03 -7.77 -0.27
C SER A 19 -8.96 -6.96 0.64
N LEU A 20 -8.41 -5.94 1.28
CA LEU A 20 -9.16 -5.10 2.22
C LEU A 20 -10.29 -4.35 1.49
N ARG A 21 -10.00 -3.75 0.33
CA ARG A 21 -11.01 -3.01 -0.43
C ARG A 21 -12.14 -3.88 -0.90
N LEU A 22 -11.85 -5.06 -1.45
CA LEU A 22 -12.87 -5.98 -1.97
C LEU A 22 -13.69 -6.59 -0.85
N ALA A 23 -13.07 -6.92 0.29
CA ALA A 23 -13.78 -7.40 1.46
C ALA A 23 -14.74 -6.32 2.05
N GLN A 24 -14.36 -5.04 2.03
CA GLN A 24 -15.25 -3.94 2.41
C GLN A 24 -16.45 -3.77 1.44
N LEU A 25 -16.33 -4.26 0.22
CA LEU A 25 -17.45 -4.33 -0.74
C LEU A 25 -18.33 -5.58 -0.56
N GLY A 26 -18.04 -6.40 0.46
CA GLY A 26 -18.83 -7.57 0.80
C GLY A 26 -18.35 -8.88 0.18
N LEU A 27 -17.23 -8.88 -0.54
CA LEU A 27 -16.69 -10.09 -1.16
C LEU A 27 -15.89 -10.93 -0.16
N LYS A 28 -16.02 -12.24 -0.24
CA LYS A 28 -15.25 -13.22 0.54
C LYS A 28 -13.92 -13.49 -0.15
N ILE A 29 -12.84 -13.18 0.51
CA ILE A 29 -11.49 -13.23 -0.05
C ILE A 29 -10.70 -14.40 0.57
N LEU A 30 -10.09 -15.23 -0.29
CA LEU A 30 -9.00 -16.11 0.11
C LEU A 30 -7.67 -15.42 -0.24
N HIS A 31 -6.91 -15.06 0.77
CA HIS A 31 -5.62 -14.37 0.60
C HIS A 31 -4.49 -15.34 0.94
N ILE A 32 -3.68 -15.70 -0.05
CA ILE A 32 -2.61 -16.70 0.06
C ILE A 32 -1.26 -16.03 -0.08
N ALA A 33 -0.35 -16.30 0.85
CA ALA A 33 1.05 -15.85 0.75
C ALA A 33 1.97 -16.75 1.57
N PRO A 34 3.26 -16.88 1.19
CA PRO A 34 4.25 -17.63 1.97
C PRO A 34 4.47 -17.06 3.37
N SER A 35 4.29 -15.74 3.52
CA SER A 35 4.31 -15.03 4.78
C SER A 35 3.44 -13.79 4.68
N PHE A 36 2.83 -13.41 5.79
CA PHE A 36 2.16 -12.12 5.97
C PHE A 36 2.97 -11.20 6.87
N ASP A 37 4.07 -11.68 7.41
CA ASP A 37 4.99 -10.87 8.19
C ASP A 37 5.71 -9.88 7.28
N THR A 38 5.68 -8.62 7.67
CA THR A 38 6.32 -7.54 6.91
C THR A 38 7.83 -7.46 7.17
N GLY A 39 8.33 -8.18 8.19
CA GLY A 39 9.71 -8.04 8.65
C GLY A 39 10.04 -6.65 9.24
N PHE A 40 9.06 -5.75 9.27
CA PHE A 40 9.24 -4.42 9.84
C PHE A 40 9.07 -4.44 11.36
N VAL A 41 10.18 -4.28 12.08
CA VAL A 41 10.23 -4.35 13.56
C VAL A 41 9.90 -3.00 14.22
N GLY A 42 9.64 -1.96 13.44
CA GLY A 42 9.47 -0.59 13.91
C GLY A 42 8.19 -0.34 14.72
N ASN A 43 8.26 -0.62 16.03
CA ASN A 43 7.42 0.04 17.04
C ASN A 43 8.21 1.10 17.80
N ASP A 44 9.52 1.19 17.54
CA ASP A 44 10.38 2.22 18.11
C ASP A 44 10.33 3.43 17.18
N SER A 45 9.92 4.57 17.71
CA SER A 45 9.86 5.84 16.99
C SER A 45 11.21 6.29 16.41
N GLN A 46 12.30 5.64 16.82
CA GLN A 46 13.66 5.96 16.36
C GLN A 46 14.13 5.08 15.17
N VAL A 47 13.42 4.00 14.85
CA VAL A 47 13.79 3.10 13.74
C VAL A 47 12.99 3.47 12.48
N TRP A 48 13.68 3.93 11.44
CA TRP A 48 13.10 4.27 10.15
C TRP A 48 13.35 3.17 9.12
N ASP A 49 12.33 2.90 8.27
CA ASP A 49 12.52 2.03 7.11
C ASP A 49 13.27 2.80 6.01
N SER A 50 14.31 2.18 5.47
CA SER A 50 15.05 2.75 4.35
C SER A 50 14.24 2.80 3.04
N ARG A 51 13.18 2.00 2.94
CA ARG A 51 12.27 2.00 1.80
C ARG A 51 11.13 2.96 2.05
N ILE A 52 11.03 3.96 1.18
CA ILE A 52 9.98 4.98 1.20
C ILE A 52 9.23 5.00 -0.12
N TYR A 53 7.98 5.41 -0.07
CA TYR A 53 7.15 5.63 -1.25
C TYR A 53 6.69 7.08 -1.32
N ALA A 54 6.73 7.66 -2.52
CA ALA A 54 6.06 8.91 -2.83
C ALA A 54 4.63 8.56 -3.32
N LEU A 55 3.66 8.72 -2.45
CA LEU A 55 2.28 8.40 -2.73
C LEU A 55 1.59 9.54 -3.46
N SER A 56 0.92 9.23 -4.57
CA SER A 56 0.07 10.19 -5.29
C SER A 56 -1.23 10.49 -4.54
N ALA A 57 -1.92 11.55 -4.93
CA ALA A 57 -3.22 11.90 -4.38
C ALA A 57 -4.26 10.76 -4.55
N SER A 58 -4.24 10.05 -5.68
CA SER A 58 -5.13 8.91 -5.92
C SER A 58 -4.83 7.73 -4.99
N THR A 59 -3.54 7.46 -4.72
CA THR A 59 -3.15 6.42 -3.76
C THR A 59 -3.57 6.79 -2.34
N LYS A 60 -3.36 8.06 -1.92
CA LYS A 60 -3.84 8.55 -0.64
C LYS A 60 -5.35 8.37 -0.50
N GLN A 61 -6.13 8.80 -1.51
CA GLN A 61 -7.59 8.62 -1.52
C GLN A 61 -8.02 7.15 -1.42
N LEU A 62 -7.28 6.23 -2.04
CA LEU A 62 -7.55 4.80 -1.88
C LEU A 62 -7.33 4.36 -0.43
N LEU A 63 -6.22 4.75 0.17
CA LEU A 63 -5.90 4.42 1.57
C LEU A 63 -6.90 5.03 2.55
N GLU A 64 -7.40 6.25 2.28
CA GLU A 64 -8.51 6.87 3.02
C GLU A 64 -9.80 6.05 2.90
N LYS A 65 -10.18 5.66 1.69
CA LYS A 65 -11.39 4.86 1.44
C LYS A 65 -11.38 3.50 2.13
N ILE A 66 -10.20 2.92 2.34
CA ILE A 66 -10.06 1.64 3.06
C ILE A 66 -9.73 1.81 4.54
N HIS A 67 -9.79 3.05 5.04
CA HIS A 67 -9.53 3.43 6.45
C HIS A 67 -8.13 3.05 6.95
N VAL A 68 -7.15 3.07 6.05
CA VAL A 68 -5.75 2.82 6.38
C VAL A 68 -4.99 4.13 6.59
N TRP A 69 -5.32 5.18 5.82
CA TRP A 69 -4.62 6.46 5.90
C TRP A 69 -4.67 7.08 7.30
N ASP A 70 -5.84 7.11 7.92
CA ASP A 70 -6.04 7.71 9.23
C ASP A 70 -5.40 6.89 10.38
N ALA A 71 -5.03 5.65 10.10
CA ALA A 71 -4.32 4.77 11.03
C ALA A 71 -2.79 4.86 10.88
N LEU A 72 -2.28 5.60 9.90
CA LEU A 72 -0.87 5.89 9.77
C LEU A 72 -0.47 6.98 10.78
N ASP A 73 0.73 6.84 11.33
CA ASP A 73 1.31 7.88 12.18
C ASP A 73 1.66 9.12 11.35
N SER A 74 0.99 10.22 11.62
CA SER A 74 1.17 11.48 10.88
C SER A 74 2.57 12.07 11.02
N GLU A 75 3.29 11.77 12.11
CA GLU A 75 4.67 12.22 12.31
C GLU A 75 5.65 11.52 11.35
N ARG A 76 5.21 10.39 10.75
CA ARG A 76 5.97 9.60 9.78
C ARG A 76 5.51 9.82 8.33
N ILE A 77 4.75 10.88 8.09
CA ILE A 77 4.29 11.26 6.75
C ILE A 77 4.88 12.62 6.40
N GLN A 78 5.69 12.68 5.35
CA GLN A 78 6.23 13.93 4.85
C GLN A 78 5.48 14.38 3.60
N VAL A 79 4.90 15.56 3.67
CA VAL A 79 4.24 16.21 2.54
C VAL A 79 5.27 16.80 1.58
N VAL A 80 5.04 16.67 0.27
CA VAL A 80 5.85 17.23 -0.80
C VAL A 80 5.05 18.30 -1.53
N SER A 81 5.46 19.56 -1.40
CA SER A 81 4.86 20.69 -2.11
C SER A 81 5.68 21.11 -3.33
N ASP A 82 6.99 20.87 -3.30
CA ASP A 82 7.93 21.20 -4.34
C ASP A 82 8.87 20.03 -4.61
N MET A 83 9.20 19.82 -5.90
CA MET A 83 10.14 18.81 -6.35
C MET A 83 11.07 19.42 -7.40
N ARG A 84 12.36 19.30 -7.20
CA ARG A 84 13.38 19.74 -8.14
C ARG A 84 14.22 18.55 -8.57
N ILE A 85 14.33 18.37 -9.86
CA ILE A 85 15.12 17.29 -10.48
C ILE A 85 16.24 17.97 -11.27
N TYR A 86 17.46 17.60 -10.97
CA TYR A 86 18.65 18.12 -11.61
C TYR A 86 19.23 17.07 -12.55
N GLY A 87 19.68 17.52 -13.73
CA GLY A 87 20.49 16.68 -14.62
C GLY A 87 21.88 16.46 -14.04
N ASP A 88 22.60 15.48 -14.56
CA ASP A 88 23.98 15.15 -14.19
C ASP A 88 25.03 15.99 -14.94
N SER A 89 24.59 16.81 -15.89
CA SER A 89 25.44 17.67 -16.69
C SER A 89 26.15 18.80 -15.92
N GLY A 90 25.66 19.14 -14.73
CA GLY A 90 26.13 20.29 -13.93
C GLY A 90 25.88 21.66 -14.57
N VAL A 91 25.12 21.74 -15.66
CA VAL A 91 24.77 23.01 -16.33
C VAL A 91 23.63 23.68 -15.58
N ALA A 92 23.83 24.96 -15.23
CA ALA A 92 22.78 25.79 -14.68
C ALA A 92 21.65 25.95 -15.73
N GLY A 93 20.48 25.37 -15.46
CA GLY A 93 19.35 25.33 -16.37
C GLY A 93 18.79 23.92 -16.64
N ASP A 94 19.54 22.87 -16.31
CA ASP A 94 19.09 21.49 -16.39
C ASP A 94 18.28 21.11 -15.13
N GLU A 95 17.33 21.95 -14.76
CA GLU A 95 16.44 21.76 -13.62
C GLU A 95 14.99 21.61 -14.09
N LEU A 96 14.33 20.56 -13.66
CA LEU A 96 12.87 20.44 -13.72
C LEU A 96 12.29 20.77 -12.35
N HIS A 97 11.45 21.78 -12.28
CA HIS A 97 10.78 22.19 -11.07
C HIS A 97 9.28 21.92 -11.17
N PHE A 98 8.77 21.12 -10.23
CA PHE A 98 7.35 20.89 -10.03
C PHE A 98 6.93 21.57 -8.74
N SER A 99 5.88 22.36 -8.80
CA SER A 99 5.31 23.05 -7.63
C SER A 99 3.82 22.77 -7.54
N ALA A 100 3.36 22.38 -6.37
CA ALA A 100 1.94 22.20 -6.08
C ALA A 100 1.15 23.49 -6.32
N TYR A 101 1.74 24.62 -5.96
CA TYR A 101 1.15 25.94 -6.20
C TYR A 101 0.93 26.22 -7.68
N SER A 102 1.94 26.00 -8.51
CA SER A 102 1.84 26.20 -9.96
C SER A 102 0.87 25.24 -10.63
N ALA A 103 0.78 24.01 -10.11
CA ALA A 103 -0.14 23.00 -10.59
C ALA A 103 -1.58 23.15 -10.05
N THR A 104 -1.80 24.11 -9.13
CA THR A 104 -3.10 24.32 -8.48
C THR A 104 -3.63 23.06 -7.79
N VAL A 105 -2.73 22.30 -7.18
CA VAL A 105 -3.07 21.13 -6.36
C VAL A 105 -2.63 21.35 -4.92
N PRO A 106 -3.28 20.71 -3.92
CA PRO A 106 -2.89 20.90 -2.52
C PRO A 106 -1.45 20.44 -2.24
N GLN A 107 -1.04 19.32 -2.83
CA GLN A 107 0.25 18.67 -2.62
C GLN A 107 0.64 17.88 -3.87
N LEU A 108 1.95 17.71 -4.09
CA LEU A 108 2.46 16.86 -5.17
C LEU A 108 2.42 15.37 -4.78
N ALA A 109 2.86 15.05 -3.56
CA ALA A 109 2.95 13.70 -3.06
C ALA A 109 3.05 13.67 -1.53
N TRP A 110 2.99 12.46 -0.97
CA TRP A 110 3.28 12.15 0.43
C TRP A 110 4.33 11.07 0.50
N ILE A 111 5.43 11.34 1.20
CA ILE A 111 6.46 10.34 1.46
C ILE A 111 6.07 9.56 2.70
N VAL A 112 5.99 8.25 2.57
CA VAL A 112 5.65 7.33 3.66
C VAL A 112 6.53 6.10 3.58
N GLU A 113 6.92 5.57 4.73
CA GLU A 113 7.72 4.36 4.81
C GLU A 113 6.93 3.12 4.37
N SER A 114 7.58 2.25 3.60
CA SER A 114 7.01 0.99 3.10
C SER A 114 6.48 0.12 4.24
N GLY A 115 7.33 -0.13 5.23
CA GLY A 115 6.98 -0.99 6.37
C GLY A 115 5.83 -0.44 7.21
N HIS A 116 5.72 0.89 7.31
CA HIS A 116 4.61 1.52 8.03
C HIS A 116 3.28 1.29 7.33
N ILE A 117 3.22 1.47 6.00
CA ILE A 117 2.03 1.17 5.19
C ILE A 117 1.68 -0.32 5.26
N GLU A 118 2.67 -1.19 5.08
CA GLU A 118 2.47 -2.64 5.08
C GLU A 118 1.93 -3.16 6.40
N LYS A 119 2.47 -2.68 7.53
CA LYS A 119 2.03 -3.04 8.87
C LYS A 119 0.59 -2.60 9.13
N THR A 120 0.25 -1.37 8.76
CA THR A 120 -1.10 -0.83 8.95
C THR A 120 -2.12 -1.60 8.12
N LEU A 121 -1.80 -1.89 6.85
CA LEU A 121 -2.62 -2.75 5.99
C LEU A 121 -2.77 -4.17 6.54
N ASP A 122 -1.69 -4.76 7.07
CA ASP A 122 -1.73 -6.09 7.67
C ASP A 122 -2.66 -6.15 8.88
N GLN A 123 -2.60 -5.15 9.74
CA GLN A 123 -3.51 -5.02 10.87
C GLN A 123 -4.96 -4.89 10.41
N ALA A 124 -5.24 -4.01 9.46
CA ALA A 124 -6.59 -3.84 8.92
C ALA A 124 -7.13 -5.14 8.31
N CYS A 125 -6.31 -5.88 7.55
CA CYS A 125 -6.70 -7.17 6.99
C CYS A 125 -6.98 -8.24 8.05
N LYS A 126 -6.24 -8.24 9.17
CA LYS A 126 -6.47 -9.19 10.29
C LYS A 126 -7.84 -9.03 10.93
N PHE A 127 -8.34 -7.81 11.00
CA PHE A 127 -9.64 -7.54 11.61
C PHE A 127 -10.81 -7.61 10.61
N GLN A 128 -10.54 -7.84 9.32
CA GLN A 128 -11.58 -7.95 8.31
C GLN A 128 -12.10 -9.39 8.19
N GLY A 129 -13.31 -9.63 8.70
CA GLY A 129 -13.90 -10.98 8.80
C GLY A 129 -14.16 -11.70 7.47
N LEU A 130 -14.19 -10.97 6.34
CA LEU A 130 -14.37 -11.54 5.01
C LEU A 130 -13.05 -11.95 4.33
N ILE A 131 -11.90 -11.70 4.98
CA ILE A 131 -10.59 -12.13 4.47
C ILE A 131 -10.13 -13.36 5.24
N GLN A 132 -10.09 -14.51 4.57
CA GLN A 132 -9.39 -15.68 5.09
C GLN A 132 -7.95 -15.69 4.60
N ARG A 133 -7.00 -15.64 5.54
CA ARG A 133 -5.56 -15.67 5.25
C ARG A 133 -5.06 -17.12 5.34
N VAL A 134 -4.27 -17.53 4.36
CA VAL A 134 -3.59 -18.83 4.31
C VAL A 134 -2.11 -18.60 4.08
N THR A 135 -1.29 -19.02 5.05
CA THR A 135 0.16 -18.96 4.95
C THR A 135 0.65 -20.20 4.25
N ASP A 136 0.79 -20.13 2.93
CA ASP A 136 1.29 -21.21 2.10
C ASP A 136 1.84 -20.64 0.78
N LYS A 137 2.58 -21.48 0.04
CA LYS A 137 3.01 -21.15 -1.32
C LYS A 137 1.89 -21.48 -2.29
N PHE A 138 1.55 -20.52 -3.15
CA PHE A 138 0.73 -20.81 -4.30
C PHE A 138 1.51 -21.70 -5.28
N VAL A 139 0.92 -22.81 -5.68
CA VAL A 139 1.54 -23.79 -6.60
C VAL A 139 0.88 -23.72 -7.96
N ASP A 140 -0.44 -23.91 -8.00
CA ASP A 140 -1.21 -23.97 -9.23
C ASP A 140 -2.70 -23.78 -8.94
N PHE A 141 -3.48 -23.54 -9.98
CA PHE A 141 -4.94 -23.54 -9.92
C PHE A 141 -5.53 -24.40 -11.05
N LYS A 142 -6.69 -24.95 -10.80
CA LYS A 142 -7.50 -25.61 -11.84
C LYS A 142 -8.79 -24.83 -11.99
N SER A 143 -9.12 -24.48 -13.20
CA SER A 143 -10.40 -23.85 -13.51
C SER A 143 -11.30 -24.83 -14.25
N ASP A 144 -12.57 -24.76 -13.96
CA ASP A 144 -13.64 -25.36 -14.75
C ASP A 144 -14.56 -24.25 -15.29
N ASN A 145 -15.69 -24.60 -15.87
CA ASN A 145 -16.60 -23.61 -16.45
C ASN A 145 -17.33 -22.75 -15.38
N GLU A 146 -17.22 -23.07 -14.12
CA GLU A 146 -17.97 -22.44 -13.03
C GLU A 146 -17.05 -21.86 -11.92
N SER A 147 -15.81 -22.35 -11.81
CA SER A 147 -14.91 -21.99 -10.68
C SER A 147 -13.41 -22.09 -11.03
N VAL A 148 -12.58 -21.53 -10.14
CA VAL A 148 -11.11 -21.63 -10.15
C VAL A 148 -10.62 -22.40 -8.91
#